data_1277b776a1b88834bbb204973a8d836d
#
_entry.id   1277b776a1b88834bbb204973a8d836d
#
_cell.length_a   1.000
_cell.length_b   1.000
_cell.length_c   1.000
_cell.angle_alpha   90.00
_cell.angle_beta   90.00
_cell.angle_gamma   90.00
#
_symmetry.space_group_name_H-M   'P 1'
#
loop_
_entity.id
_entity.type
_entity.pdbx_description
1 polymer ?
#
loop_
_entity_poly.entity_id
_entity_poly.type
_entity_poly.pdbx_seq_one_letter_code
_entity_poly.pdbx_strand_id
1 'polypeptide(L)'
;MKKALKWLSILIVLVIAAAGAAGAYVYTGMQPVKASEQAVKITIEPGTGTGEIADLLEKQGLIKNSLLFRSYLKWKSEGSRFQAGVYEFNPGATYDEIIARLNSGDVVKAEMVRFTIPEGFTVKQMADKLSEEGVLDKDAFLKLAGDASGLDSELLKEIPQNDKLTYRLEGYLFPETYELKKGSTERDIALRMLQETEKRLDGIPDFRQKLKERGLTLNELMTVASLVEREVVVDKERSMVAGVIYNRLAKHMKLEIDATVQYVLDKPKERLLNSDLRSVDSPYNTYLYEGLPPGPIAAPSLKSIEAALAPAASEYLFYVTKKDGSGEHLFAKTYAEHLKNIETSKAMAEK
;
A
#
# COMPACT_ATOMS: atom_id res chain seq x y z
N MET A 1 -64.94 -48.93 -31.62
CA MET A 1 -63.52 -49.25 -31.72
C MET A 1 -62.77 -48.38 -32.77
N LYS A 2 -63.21 -48.34 -34.05
CA LYS A 2 -62.45 -47.57 -35.10
C LYS A 2 -62.27 -46.05 -34.83
N LYS A 3 -63.26 -45.36 -34.21
CA LYS A 3 -63.15 -43.95 -33.86
C LYS A 3 -62.19 -43.68 -32.72
N ALA A 4 -62.12 -44.56 -31.67
CA ALA A 4 -61.16 -44.43 -30.56
C ALA A 4 -59.72 -44.66 -31.03
N LEU A 5 -59.47 -45.62 -31.95
CA LEU A 5 -58.15 -45.86 -32.54
C LEU A 5 -57.69 -44.65 -33.35
N LYS A 6 -58.57 -43.99 -34.10
CA LYS A 6 -58.24 -42.77 -34.86
C LYS A 6 -57.83 -41.61 -33.94
N TRP A 7 -58.57 -41.39 -32.83
CA TRP A 7 -58.23 -40.37 -31.86
C TRP A 7 -56.90 -40.66 -31.13
N LEU A 8 -56.63 -41.94 -30.81
CA LEU A 8 -55.34 -42.38 -30.22
C LEU A 8 -54.17 -42.13 -31.18
N SER A 9 -54.36 -42.43 -32.48
CA SER A 9 -53.30 -42.14 -33.49
C SER A 9 -53.01 -40.64 -33.61
N ILE A 10 -54.04 -39.80 -33.59
CA ILE A 10 -53.88 -38.35 -33.62
C ILE A 10 -53.12 -37.85 -32.38
N LEU A 11 -53.47 -38.36 -31.21
CA LEU A 11 -52.77 -38.03 -29.96
C LEU A 11 -51.30 -38.38 -30.00
N ILE A 12 -50.98 -39.61 -30.49
CA ILE A 12 -49.60 -40.07 -30.64
C ILE A 12 -48.82 -39.13 -31.59
N VAL A 13 -49.39 -38.78 -32.73
CA VAL A 13 -48.74 -37.85 -33.68
C VAL A 13 -48.51 -36.47 -33.04
N LEU A 14 -49.49 -35.96 -32.30
CA LEU A 14 -49.34 -34.68 -31.57
C LEU A 14 -48.23 -34.75 -30.50
N VAL A 15 -48.15 -35.86 -29.75
CA VAL A 15 -47.08 -36.05 -28.76
C VAL A 15 -45.72 -36.11 -29.42
N ILE A 16 -45.57 -36.85 -30.54
CA ILE A 16 -44.33 -36.92 -31.29
C ILE A 16 -43.93 -35.56 -31.85
N ALA A 17 -44.92 -34.80 -32.43
CA ALA A 17 -44.66 -33.45 -32.92
C ALA A 17 -44.23 -32.50 -31.80
N ALA A 18 -44.90 -32.55 -30.64
CA ALA A 18 -44.52 -31.77 -29.47
C ALA A 18 -43.14 -32.13 -28.94
N ALA A 19 -42.80 -33.42 -28.86
CA ALA A 19 -41.50 -33.89 -28.46
C ALA A 19 -40.41 -33.43 -29.45
N GLY A 20 -40.70 -33.50 -30.76
CA GLY A 20 -39.80 -32.99 -31.81
C GLY A 20 -39.57 -31.49 -31.70
N ALA A 21 -40.64 -30.70 -31.46
CA ALA A 21 -40.54 -29.23 -31.26
C ALA A 21 -39.75 -28.89 -29.98
N ALA A 22 -39.99 -29.62 -28.89
CA ALA A 22 -39.25 -29.44 -27.65
C ALA A 22 -37.73 -29.77 -27.82
N GLY A 23 -37.44 -30.88 -28.53
CA GLY A 23 -36.06 -31.27 -28.86
C GLY A 23 -35.37 -30.23 -29.72
N ALA A 24 -36.06 -29.68 -30.73
CA ALA A 24 -35.52 -28.59 -31.57
C ALA A 24 -35.26 -27.32 -30.78
N TYR A 25 -36.18 -26.95 -29.88
CA TYR A 25 -36.02 -25.81 -28.99
C TYR A 25 -34.79 -25.96 -28.08
N VAL A 26 -34.60 -27.10 -27.42
CA VAL A 26 -33.45 -27.37 -26.57
C VAL A 26 -32.17 -27.35 -27.40
N TYR A 27 -32.14 -28.05 -28.55
CA TYR A 27 -30.98 -28.07 -29.43
C TYR A 27 -30.57 -26.67 -29.89
N THR A 28 -31.52 -25.87 -30.40
CA THR A 28 -31.24 -24.51 -30.88
C THR A 28 -30.84 -23.55 -29.76
N GLY A 29 -31.45 -23.70 -28.58
CA GLY A 29 -31.17 -22.90 -27.41
C GLY A 29 -29.84 -23.20 -26.77
N MET A 30 -29.31 -24.41 -26.93
CA MET A 30 -27.96 -24.81 -26.47
C MET A 30 -26.85 -24.47 -27.45
N GLN A 31 -27.16 -24.12 -28.70
CA GLN A 31 -26.15 -23.70 -29.67
C GLN A 31 -25.53 -22.36 -29.24
N PRO A 32 -24.23 -22.16 -29.54
CA PRO A 32 -23.57 -20.89 -29.30
C PRO A 32 -24.34 -19.70 -29.86
N VAL A 33 -24.17 -18.54 -29.27
CA VAL A 33 -24.62 -17.27 -29.84
C VAL A 33 -23.80 -16.96 -31.11
N LYS A 34 -24.22 -15.97 -31.88
CA LYS A 34 -23.46 -15.55 -33.05
C LYS A 34 -22.07 -15.09 -32.60
N ALA A 35 -21.03 -15.63 -33.24
CA ALA A 35 -19.66 -15.26 -32.94
C ALA A 35 -19.40 -13.77 -33.21
N SER A 36 -18.62 -13.16 -32.33
CA SER A 36 -18.19 -11.77 -32.43
C SER A 36 -16.75 -11.65 -31.93
N GLU A 37 -15.97 -10.78 -32.58
CA GLU A 37 -14.61 -10.46 -32.11
C GLU A 37 -14.61 -9.52 -30.92
N GLN A 38 -15.74 -8.87 -30.63
CA GLN A 38 -15.86 -7.99 -29.48
C GLN A 38 -16.04 -8.84 -28.22
N ALA A 39 -14.96 -8.91 -27.46
CA ALA A 39 -14.95 -9.63 -26.18
C ALA A 39 -15.86 -8.97 -25.15
N VAL A 40 -16.53 -9.78 -24.35
CA VAL A 40 -17.43 -9.38 -23.28
C VAL A 40 -16.77 -9.72 -21.93
N LYS A 41 -16.61 -8.72 -21.06
CA LYS A 41 -16.10 -8.92 -19.69
C LYS A 41 -17.26 -9.16 -18.73
N ILE A 42 -17.14 -10.20 -17.92
CA ILE A 42 -18.06 -10.51 -16.82
C ILE A 42 -17.28 -10.64 -15.52
N THR A 43 -17.88 -10.16 -14.42
CA THR A 43 -17.31 -10.32 -13.08
C THR A 43 -18.16 -11.30 -12.29
N ILE A 44 -17.52 -12.33 -11.74
CA ILE A 44 -18.13 -13.32 -10.85
C ILE A 44 -17.55 -13.07 -9.46
N GLU A 45 -18.41 -12.59 -8.56
CA GLU A 45 -18.03 -12.30 -7.17
C GLU A 45 -17.86 -13.61 -6.37
N PRO A 46 -17.01 -13.63 -5.32
CA PRO A 46 -16.94 -14.75 -4.42
C PRO A 46 -18.29 -15.10 -3.81
N GLY A 47 -18.70 -16.38 -3.91
CA GLY A 47 -19.98 -16.86 -3.39
C GLY A 47 -21.17 -16.75 -4.36
N THR A 48 -20.99 -16.21 -5.56
CA THR A 48 -22.04 -16.17 -6.59
C THR A 48 -22.49 -17.59 -6.96
N GLY A 49 -23.80 -17.84 -6.86
CA GLY A 49 -24.41 -19.14 -7.18
C GLY A 49 -24.38 -19.45 -8.68
N THR A 50 -24.33 -20.74 -9.05
CA THR A 50 -24.36 -21.18 -10.46
C THR A 50 -25.57 -20.68 -11.23
N GLY A 51 -26.70 -20.47 -10.53
CA GLY A 51 -27.90 -19.88 -11.11
C GLY A 51 -27.70 -18.44 -11.54
N GLU A 52 -27.11 -17.63 -10.67
CA GLU A 52 -26.83 -16.22 -10.93
C GLU A 52 -25.75 -16.07 -12.02
N ILE A 53 -24.77 -16.96 -12.06
CA ILE A 53 -23.75 -17.00 -13.13
C ILE A 53 -24.42 -17.27 -14.48
N ALA A 54 -25.37 -18.21 -14.54
CA ALA A 54 -26.12 -18.50 -15.76
C ALA A 54 -26.94 -17.30 -16.24
N ASP A 55 -27.60 -16.59 -15.32
CA ASP A 55 -28.37 -15.39 -15.64
C ASP A 55 -27.45 -14.24 -16.12
N LEU A 56 -26.28 -14.09 -15.50
CA LEU A 56 -25.27 -13.13 -15.91
C LEU A 56 -24.77 -13.41 -17.33
N LEU A 57 -24.47 -14.67 -17.65
CA LEU A 57 -24.02 -15.09 -18.99
C LEU A 57 -25.10 -14.82 -20.07
N GLU A 58 -26.37 -15.08 -19.76
CA GLU A 58 -27.49 -14.76 -20.67
C GLU A 58 -27.65 -13.24 -20.85
N LYS A 59 -27.67 -12.48 -19.76
CA LYS A 59 -27.77 -11.02 -19.77
C LYS A 59 -26.68 -10.34 -20.60
N GLN A 60 -25.47 -10.92 -20.57
CA GLN A 60 -24.33 -10.43 -21.33
C GLN A 60 -24.26 -10.99 -22.74
N GLY A 61 -25.25 -11.77 -23.17
CA GLY A 61 -25.32 -12.29 -24.54
C GLY A 61 -24.28 -13.37 -24.86
N LEU A 62 -23.72 -14.04 -23.85
CA LEU A 62 -22.76 -15.13 -24.03
C LEU A 62 -23.44 -16.48 -24.21
N ILE A 63 -24.65 -16.65 -23.70
CA ILE A 63 -25.52 -17.80 -23.91
C ILE A 63 -26.92 -17.32 -24.28
N LYS A 64 -27.70 -18.19 -24.93
CA LYS A 64 -29.05 -17.86 -25.37
C LYS A 64 -30.12 -18.03 -24.27
N ASN A 65 -29.86 -18.93 -23.29
CA ASN A 65 -30.88 -19.27 -22.29
C ASN A 65 -30.23 -19.84 -21.03
N SER A 66 -30.41 -19.13 -19.90
CA SER A 66 -29.84 -19.51 -18.62
C SER A 66 -30.45 -20.78 -18.03
N LEU A 67 -31.73 -21.04 -18.28
CA LEU A 67 -32.41 -22.26 -17.81
C LEU A 67 -31.84 -23.51 -18.47
N LEU A 68 -31.59 -23.46 -19.80
CA LEU A 68 -30.95 -24.54 -20.52
C LEU A 68 -29.51 -24.75 -20.07
N PHE A 69 -28.76 -23.68 -19.82
CA PHE A 69 -27.40 -23.78 -19.28
C PHE A 69 -27.38 -24.42 -17.90
N ARG A 70 -28.28 -24.02 -16.98
CA ARG A 70 -28.43 -24.67 -15.67
C ARG A 70 -28.76 -26.17 -15.78
N SER A 71 -29.68 -26.52 -16.72
CA SER A 71 -30.02 -27.91 -16.97
C SER A 71 -28.83 -28.70 -17.50
N TYR A 72 -28.03 -28.10 -18.37
CA TYR A 72 -26.79 -28.68 -18.89
C TYR A 72 -25.75 -28.91 -17.79
N LEU A 73 -25.53 -27.89 -16.91
CA LEU A 73 -24.65 -28.03 -15.74
C LEU A 73 -25.07 -29.20 -14.85
N LYS A 74 -26.37 -29.32 -14.57
CA LYS A 74 -26.90 -30.44 -13.77
C LYS A 74 -26.67 -31.79 -14.43
N TRP A 75 -26.90 -31.86 -15.75
CA TRP A 75 -26.70 -33.11 -16.52
C TRP A 75 -25.22 -33.51 -16.54
N LYS A 76 -24.30 -32.56 -16.68
CA LYS A 76 -22.84 -32.80 -16.67
C LYS A 76 -22.25 -32.92 -15.26
N SER A 77 -23.03 -32.70 -14.21
CA SER A 77 -22.56 -32.61 -12.82
C SER A 77 -21.46 -31.53 -12.63
N GLU A 78 -21.61 -30.41 -13.33
CA GLU A 78 -20.69 -29.28 -13.31
C GLU A 78 -21.27 -28.06 -12.56
N GLY A 79 -20.43 -27.06 -12.33
CA GLY A 79 -20.82 -25.78 -11.70
C GLY A 79 -20.37 -25.62 -10.26
N SER A 80 -19.95 -26.72 -9.58
CA SER A 80 -19.46 -26.64 -8.18
C SER A 80 -18.02 -26.14 -8.06
N ARG A 81 -17.29 -26.06 -9.18
CA ARG A 81 -15.87 -25.68 -9.25
C ARG A 81 -15.62 -24.32 -9.92
N PHE A 82 -16.69 -23.58 -10.21
CA PHE A 82 -16.56 -22.25 -10.80
C PHE A 82 -15.81 -21.32 -9.85
N GLN A 83 -14.81 -20.62 -10.40
CA GLN A 83 -13.97 -19.70 -9.64
C GLN A 83 -14.46 -18.26 -9.82
N ALA A 84 -14.37 -17.49 -8.76
CA ALA A 84 -14.63 -16.05 -8.79
C ALA A 84 -13.51 -15.31 -9.56
N GLY A 85 -13.86 -14.20 -10.20
CA GLY A 85 -12.91 -13.38 -10.94
C GLY A 85 -13.52 -12.67 -12.13
N VAL A 86 -12.70 -11.93 -12.84
CA VAL A 86 -13.08 -11.24 -14.09
C VAL A 86 -12.72 -12.14 -15.27
N TYR A 87 -13.72 -12.52 -16.05
CA TYR A 87 -13.55 -13.34 -17.25
C TYR A 87 -13.82 -12.48 -18.49
N GLU A 88 -13.13 -12.80 -19.57
CA GLU A 88 -13.35 -12.20 -20.87
C GLU A 88 -13.68 -13.30 -21.88
N PHE A 89 -14.90 -13.29 -22.39
CA PHE A 89 -15.41 -14.26 -23.36
C PHE A 89 -15.69 -13.62 -24.71
N ASN A 90 -15.32 -14.28 -25.77
CA ASN A 90 -15.81 -13.93 -27.08
C ASN A 90 -17.19 -14.59 -27.28
N PRO A 91 -18.23 -13.83 -27.68
CA PRO A 91 -19.51 -14.42 -28.08
C PRO A 91 -19.30 -15.50 -29.14
N GLY A 92 -20.02 -16.62 -29.01
CA GLY A 92 -19.84 -17.79 -29.86
C GLY A 92 -19.16 -18.96 -29.19
N ALA A 93 -18.70 -18.79 -27.94
CA ALA A 93 -18.17 -19.89 -27.13
C ALA A 93 -19.30 -20.91 -26.82
N THR A 94 -18.94 -22.21 -26.83
CA THR A 94 -19.82 -23.31 -26.43
C THR A 94 -19.99 -23.36 -24.91
N TYR A 95 -21.03 -24.04 -24.44
CA TYR A 95 -21.22 -24.29 -23.00
C TYR A 95 -20.00 -24.97 -22.36
N ASP A 96 -19.41 -25.98 -23.04
CA ASP A 96 -18.25 -26.69 -22.52
C ASP A 96 -17.01 -25.79 -22.41
N GLU A 97 -16.78 -24.89 -23.38
CA GLU A 97 -15.69 -23.89 -23.30
C GLU A 97 -15.89 -22.90 -22.16
N ILE A 98 -17.13 -22.39 -21.98
CA ILE A 98 -17.46 -21.50 -20.85
C ILE A 98 -17.22 -22.21 -19.52
N ILE A 99 -17.73 -23.44 -19.37
CA ILE A 99 -17.56 -24.26 -18.16
C ILE A 99 -16.07 -24.52 -17.89
N ALA A 100 -15.30 -24.90 -18.91
CA ALA A 100 -13.88 -25.18 -18.77
C ALA A 100 -13.12 -23.95 -18.25
N ARG A 101 -13.39 -22.76 -18.80
CA ARG A 101 -12.75 -21.51 -18.35
C ARG A 101 -13.17 -21.11 -16.94
N LEU A 102 -14.45 -21.25 -16.58
CA LEU A 102 -14.93 -20.98 -15.23
C LEU A 102 -14.33 -21.94 -14.18
N ASN A 103 -14.18 -23.23 -14.54
CA ASN A 103 -13.57 -24.25 -13.68
C ASN A 103 -12.05 -24.05 -13.51
N SER A 104 -11.36 -23.66 -14.58
CA SER A 104 -9.90 -23.44 -14.55
C SER A 104 -9.51 -22.13 -13.86
N GLY A 105 -10.46 -21.19 -13.68
CA GLY A 105 -10.14 -19.86 -13.17
C GLY A 105 -9.30 -19.04 -14.17
N ASP A 106 -9.53 -19.25 -15.48
CA ASP A 106 -8.85 -18.47 -16.55
C ASP A 106 -9.39 -17.03 -16.58
N VAL A 107 -9.08 -16.31 -15.51
CA VAL A 107 -9.49 -14.92 -15.30
C VAL A 107 -8.54 -13.96 -16.00
N VAL A 108 -9.08 -12.83 -16.42
CA VAL A 108 -8.27 -11.69 -16.88
C VAL A 108 -7.39 -11.25 -15.71
N LYS A 109 -6.10 -11.38 -15.82
CA LYS A 109 -5.17 -10.86 -14.83
C LYS A 109 -5.32 -9.35 -14.79
N ALA A 110 -5.61 -8.80 -13.62
CA ALA A 110 -5.61 -7.36 -13.44
C ALA A 110 -4.21 -6.82 -13.81
N GLU A 111 -4.18 -5.77 -14.63
CA GLU A 111 -2.93 -5.04 -14.83
C GLU A 111 -2.47 -4.52 -13.47
N MET A 112 -1.23 -4.81 -13.13
CA MET A 112 -0.62 -4.36 -11.88
C MET A 112 0.33 -3.20 -12.18
N VAL A 113 0.34 -2.23 -11.28
CA VAL A 113 1.37 -1.19 -11.23
C VAL A 113 2.30 -1.50 -10.08
N ARG A 114 3.60 -1.42 -10.35
CA ARG A 114 4.66 -1.62 -9.36
C ARG A 114 5.44 -0.34 -9.20
N PHE A 115 5.61 0.10 -7.95
CA PHE A 115 6.41 1.28 -7.61
C PHE A 115 7.19 1.06 -6.32
N THR A 116 8.29 1.79 -6.17
CA THR A 116 9.14 1.70 -4.97
C THR A 116 9.24 3.06 -4.29
N ILE A 117 9.02 3.07 -2.99
CA ILE A 117 9.25 4.24 -2.14
C ILE A 117 10.55 4.02 -1.39
N PRO A 118 11.58 4.85 -1.63
CA PRO A 118 12.84 4.77 -0.90
C PRO A 118 12.69 5.17 0.57
N GLU A 119 13.57 4.63 1.42
CA GLU A 119 13.74 5.06 2.81
C GLU A 119 14.12 6.54 2.86
N GLY A 120 13.70 7.25 3.89
CA GLY A 120 13.98 8.66 4.08
C GLY A 120 13.20 9.62 3.17
N PHE A 121 12.25 9.14 2.34
CA PHE A 121 11.37 10.02 1.57
C PHE A 121 10.35 10.72 2.45
N THR A 122 10.08 11.99 2.16
CA THR A 122 8.94 12.71 2.71
C THR A 122 7.66 12.40 1.93
N VAL A 123 6.50 12.64 2.53
CA VAL A 123 5.20 12.56 1.84
C VAL A 123 5.19 13.36 0.54
N LYS A 124 5.79 14.56 0.54
CA LYS A 124 5.91 15.40 -0.66
C LYS A 124 6.74 14.71 -1.76
N GLN A 125 7.88 14.12 -1.40
CA GLN A 125 8.72 13.39 -2.35
C GLN A 125 8.03 12.12 -2.88
N MET A 126 7.26 11.44 -2.03
CA MET A 126 6.44 10.30 -2.48
C MET A 126 5.38 10.73 -3.49
N ALA A 127 4.68 11.84 -3.20
CA ALA A 127 3.67 12.40 -4.10
C ALA A 127 4.27 12.82 -5.44
N ASP A 128 5.42 13.51 -5.42
CA ASP A 128 6.13 13.91 -6.63
C ASP A 128 6.50 12.70 -7.49
N LYS A 129 7.19 11.72 -6.89
CA LYS A 129 7.63 10.50 -7.56
C LYS A 129 6.46 9.72 -8.17
N LEU A 130 5.42 9.43 -7.37
CA LEU A 130 4.30 8.61 -7.83
C LEU A 130 3.45 9.32 -8.90
N SER A 131 3.38 10.64 -8.84
CA SER A 131 2.71 11.44 -9.88
C SER A 131 3.52 11.45 -11.19
N GLU A 132 4.84 11.59 -11.13
CA GLU A 132 5.73 11.48 -12.29
C GLU A 132 5.65 10.10 -12.96
N GLU A 133 5.46 9.04 -12.18
CA GLU A 133 5.25 7.67 -12.67
C GLU A 133 3.81 7.40 -13.15
N GLY A 134 2.91 8.38 -13.04
CA GLY A 134 1.50 8.24 -13.44
C GLY A 134 0.68 7.29 -12.57
N VAL A 135 1.09 7.09 -11.31
CA VAL A 135 0.45 6.17 -10.36
C VAL A 135 -0.71 6.83 -9.62
N LEU A 136 -0.60 8.14 -9.31
CA LEU A 136 -1.58 8.88 -8.53
C LEU A 136 -1.63 10.37 -8.92
N ASP A 137 -2.69 11.07 -8.48
CA ASP A 137 -2.76 12.54 -8.50
C ASP A 137 -2.05 13.11 -7.27
N LYS A 138 -1.06 13.99 -7.52
CA LYS A 138 -0.22 14.58 -6.49
C LYS A 138 -1.02 15.37 -5.45
N ASP A 139 -1.90 16.25 -5.92
CA ASP A 139 -2.61 17.18 -5.02
C ASP A 139 -3.66 16.43 -4.19
N ALA A 140 -4.35 15.46 -4.79
CA ALA A 140 -5.27 14.58 -4.09
C ALA A 140 -4.54 13.75 -3.01
N PHE A 141 -3.35 13.22 -3.32
CA PHE A 141 -2.55 12.46 -2.35
C PHE A 141 -2.03 13.32 -1.22
N LEU A 142 -1.50 14.52 -1.49
CA LEU A 142 -1.03 15.43 -0.46
C LEU A 142 -2.15 15.88 0.47
N LYS A 143 -3.34 16.16 -0.07
CA LYS A 143 -4.53 16.46 0.73
C LYS A 143 -4.91 15.30 1.63
N LEU A 144 -4.98 14.08 1.08
CA LEU A 144 -5.28 12.87 1.84
C LEU A 144 -4.24 12.62 2.94
N ALA A 145 -2.95 12.81 2.63
CA ALA A 145 -1.88 12.64 3.61
C ALA A 145 -1.91 13.69 4.73
N GLY A 146 -2.46 14.89 4.45
CA GLY A 146 -2.62 15.97 5.43
C GLY A 146 -3.71 15.70 6.44
N ASP A 147 -4.90 15.31 6.00
CA ASP A 147 -6.07 15.14 6.87
C ASP A 147 -6.37 13.68 7.23
N ALA A 148 -5.86 12.71 6.47
CA ALA A 148 -6.12 11.29 6.57
C ALA A 148 -7.63 10.95 6.50
N SER A 149 -8.42 11.80 5.84
CA SER A 149 -9.87 11.70 5.81
C SER A 149 -10.35 10.44 5.09
N GLY A 150 -11.28 9.74 5.74
CA GLY A 150 -11.89 8.53 5.19
C GLY A 150 -10.95 7.32 5.13
N LEU A 151 -9.72 7.37 5.62
CA LEU A 151 -8.88 6.19 5.81
C LEU A 151 -9.36 5.41 7.04
N ASP A 152 -9.44 4.08 6.90
CA ASP A 152 -9.78 3.16 8.00
C ASP A 152 -8.54 2.32 8.31
N SER A 153 -7.82 2.69 9.38
CA SER A 153 -6.61 2.03 9.87
C SER A 153 -6.51 2.22 11.38
N GLU A 154 -6.18 1.16 12.10
CA GLU A 154 -5.97 1.23 13.55
C GLU A 154 -4.77 2.13 13.89
N LEU A 155 -3.77 2.16 13.02
CA LEU A 155 -2.60 3.01 13.18
C LEU A 155 -2.98 4.51 13.31
N LEU A 156 -4.01 4.95 12.59
CA LEU A 156 -4.47 6.35 12.64
C LEU A 156 -4.97 6.79 14.01
N LYS A 157 -5.39 5.86 14.87
CA LYS A 157 -5.79 6.16 16.26
C LYS A 157 -4.62 6.58 17.14
N GLU A 158 -3.41 6.15 16.77
CA GLU A 158 -2.17 6.47 17.49
C GLU A 158 -1.43 7.68 16.89
N ILE A 159 -1.82 8.11 15.68
CA ILE A 159 -1.25 9.28 15.03
C ILE A 159 -2.00 10.53 15.52
N PRO A 160 -1.32 11.50 16.14
CA PRO A 160 -1.99 12.68 16.67
C PRO A 160 -2.69 13.49 15.57
N GLN A 161 -3.82 14.07 15.93
CA GLN A 161 -4.48 15.09 15.12
C GLN A 161 -4.05 16.45 15.67
N ASN A 162 -3.10 17.09 15.00
CA ASN A 162 -2.43 18.29 15.49
C ASN A 162 -2.17 19.26 14.33
N ASP A 163 -2.63 20.48 14.47
CA ASP A 163 -2.50 21.54 13.44
C ASP A 163 -1.03 21.94 13.16
N LYS A 164 -0.10 21.53 14.01
CA LYS A 164 1.34 21.75 13.79
C LYS A 164 1.96 20.73 12.84
N LEU A 165 1.27 19.62 12.52
CA LEU A 165 1.75 18.64 11.55
C LEU A 165 1.62 19.19 10.12
N THR A 166 2.68 19.10 9.34
CA THR A 166 2.64 19.41 7.90
C THR A 166 1.76 18.41 7.16
N TYR A 167 2.00 17.13 7.40
CA TYR A 167 1.17 16.01 6.92
C TYR A 167 0.97 15.02 8.06
N ARG A 168 -0.29 14.64 8.29
CA ARG A 168 -0.63 13.69 9.36
C ARG A 168 0.00 12.32 9.13
N LEU A 169 0.16 11.91 7.86
CA LEU A 169 0.73 10.62 7.49
C LEU A 169 2.26 10.65 7.33
N GLU A 170 2.94 11.78 7.57
CA GLU A 170 4.40 11.85 7.47
C GLU A 170 5.08 10.84 8.40
N GLY A 171 5.96 10.02 7.83
CA GLY A 171 6.66 8.97 8.55
C GLY A 171 5.88 7.66 8.74
N TYR A 172 4.58 7.63 8.41
CA TYR A 172 3.73 6.45 8.60
C TYR A 172 3.41 5.69 7.31
N LEU A 173 3.83 6.20 6.17
CA LEU A 173 3.76 5.52 4.88
C LEU A 173 5.07 4.75 4.67
N PHE A 174 5.05 3.42 4.89
CA PHE A 174 6.28 2.63 4.94
C PHE A 174 7.05 2.64 3.62
N PRO A 175 8.40 2.79 3.64
CA PRO A 175 9.23 2.70 2.44
C PRO A 175 9.40 1.24 2.03
N GLU A 176 8.85 0.86 0.87
CA GLU A 176 8.85 -0.51 0.35
C GLU A 176 8.55 -0.50 -1.17
N THR A 177 8.68 -1.65 -1.80
CA THR A 177 8.17 -1.88 -3.14
C THR A 177 6.73 -2.42 -3.07
N TYR A 178 5.82 -1.70 -3.70
CA TYR A 178 4.39 -2.02 -3.72
C TYR A 178 3.95 -2.51 -5.09
N GLU A 179 3.00 -3.43 -5.07
CA GLU A 179 2.29 -3.89 -6.27
C GLU A 179 0.79 -3.78 -6.01
N LEU A 180 0.11 -3.00 -6.82
CA LEU A 180 -1.33 -2.70 -6.72
C LEU A 180 -1.98 -2.85 -8.09
N LYS A 181 -3.30 -2.98 -8.11
CA LYS A 181 -4.05 -2.96 -9.37
C LYS A 181 -3.90 -1.58 -10.03
N LYS A 182 -3.70 -1.56 -11.33
CA LYS A 182 -3.72 -0.32 -12.11
C LYS A 182 -5.06 0.40 -11.92
N GLY A 183 -5.01 1.69 -11.63
CA GLY A 183 -6.19 2.48 -11.30
C GLY A 183 -6.61 2.40 -9.83
N SER A 184 -5.76 1.83 -8.94
CA SER A 184 -5.91 2.02 -7.50
C SER A 184 -5.92 3.50 -7.16
N THR A 185 -6.80 3.90 -6.24
CA THR A 185 -6.92 5.30 -5.80
C THR A 185 -5.80 5.68 -4.84
N GLU A 186 -5.60 6.99 -4.62
CA GLU A 186 -4.68 7.52 -3.59
C GLU A 186 -4.97 6.93 -2.21
N ARG A 187 -6.26 6.68 -1.93
CA ARG A 187 -6.72 6.03 -0.71
C ARG A 187 -6.25 4.58 -0.61
N ASP A 188 -6.38 3.81 -1.70
CA ASP A 188 -5.94 2.41 -1.73
C ASP A 188 -4.43 2.32 -1.52
N ILE A 189 -3.68 3.24 -2.15
CA ILE A 189 -2.23 3.35 -2.03
C ILE A 189 -1.85 3.69 -0.58
N ALA A 190 -2.43 4.75 0.00
CA ALA A 190 -2.14 5.18 1.36
C ALA A 190 -2.49 4.09 2.39
N LEU A 191 -3.66 3.43 2.26
CA LEU A 191 -4.06 2.32 3.13
C LEU A 191 -3.09 1.15 3.04
N ARG A 192 -2.66 0.79 1.82
CA ARG A 192 -1.68 -0.30 1.65
C ARG A 192 -0.34 0.01 2.31
N MET A 193 0.09 1.28 2.24
CA MET A 193 1.34 1.73 2.87
C MET A 193 1.22 1.78 4.40
N LEU A 194 0.08 2.23 4.95
CA LEU A 194 -0.21 2.17 6.39
C LEU A 194 -0.25 0.73 6.91
N GLN A 195 -0.91 -0.18 6.19
CA GLN A 195 -0.94 -1.61 6.54
C GLN A 195 0.46 -2.23 6.57
N GLU A 196 1.35 -1.82 5.66
CA GLU A 196 2.74 -2.27 5.70
C GLU A 196 3.47 -1.73 6.93
N THR A 197 3.21 -0.48 7.34
CA THR A 197 3.74 0.07 8.60
C THR A 197 3.27 -0.77 9.80
N GLU A 198 1.97 -1.02 9.92
CA GLU A 198 1.41 -1.87 10.99
C GLU A 198 2.09 -3.23 11.03
N LYS A 199 2.15 -3.90 9.89
CA LYS A 199 2.79 -5.21 9.75
C LYS A 199 4.26 -5.20 10.15
N ARG A 200 5.03 -4.15 9.80
CA ARG A 200 6.45 -4.02 10.17
C ARG A 200 6.62 -3.78 11.66
N LEU A 201 5.78 -2.94 12.26
CA LEU A 201 5.79 -2.70 13.71
C LEU A 201 5.42 -3.95 14.50
N ASP A 202 4.38 -4.68 14.08
CA ASP A 202 3.95 -5.93 14.71
C ASP A 202 4.98 -7.05 14.54
N GLY A 203 5.82 -6.96 13.52
CA GLY A 203 6.96 -7.88 13.30
C GLY A 203 8.13 -7.66 14.28
N ILE A 204 8.20 -6.54 14.98
CA ILE A 204 9.23 -6.29 16.01
C ILE A 204 8.84 -7.05 17.29
N PRO A 205 9.67 -7.96 17.80
CA PRO A 205 9.37 -8.70 19.03
C PRO A 205 9.10 -7.75 20.20
N ASP A 206 7.97 -7.97 20.88
CA ASP A 206 7.54 -7.22 22.06
C ASP A 206 7.42 -5.70 21.83
N PHE A 207 7.11 -5.29 20.59
CA PHE A 207 7.06 -3.88 20.19
C PHE A 207 6.26 -3.01 21.16
N ARG A 208 5.01 -3.36 21.42
CA ARG A 208 4.10 -2.59 22.29
C ARG A 208 4.58 -2.52 23.74
N GLN A 209 5.16 -3.61 24.24
CA GLN A 209 5.74 -3.64 25.57
C GLN A 209 6.96 -2.73 25.67
N LYS A 210 7.90 -2.82 24.73
CA LYS A 210 9.09 -1.96 24.65
C LYS A 210 8.74 -0.49 24.55
N LEU A 211 7.76 -0.15 23.70
CA LEU A 211 7.27 1.23 23.56
C LEU A 211 6.76 1.77 24.91
N LYS A 212 5.95 0.98 25.62
CA LYS A 212 5.43 1.32 26.95
C LYS A 212 6.52 1.42 28.02
N GLU A 213 7.47 0.50 28.05
CA GLU A 213 8.61 0.51 28.99
C GLU A 213 9.48 1.76 28.81
N ARG A 214 9.59 2.25 27.58
CA ARG A 214 10.28 3.50 27.28
C ARG A 214 9.45 4.76 27.59
N GLY A 215 8.17 4.62 27.89
CA GLY A 215 7.26 5.74 28.11
C GLY A 215 7.02 6.60 26.87
N LEU A 216 7.16 6.02 25.66
CA LEU A 216 7.02 6.73 24.40
C LEU A 216 5.65 6.49 23.78
N THR A 217 5.11 7.50 23.16
CA THR A 217 4.03 7.36 22.18
C THR A 217 4.59 6.84 20.86
N LEU A 218 3.73 6.28 20.01
CA LEU A 218 4.13 5.88 18.65
C LEU A 218 4.66 7.08 17.85
N ASN A 219 4.03 8.24 18.00
CA ASN A 219 4.48 9.47 17.31
C ASN A 219 5.89 9.89 17.71
N GLU A 220 6.23 9.84 18.98
CA GLU A 220 7.58 10.16 19.46
C GLU A 220 8.60 9.15 18.93
N LEU A 221 8.28 7.85 18.95
CA LEU A 221 9.14 6.82 18.38
C LEU A 221 9.41 7.07 16.89
N MET A 222 8.34 7.24 16.10
CA MET A 222 8.46 7.45 14.65
C MET A 222 9.18 8.76 14.32
N THR A 223 8.98 9.79 15.16
CA THR A 223 9.72 11.05 15.04
C THR A 223 11.20 10.83 15.22
N VAL A 224 11.64 10.19 16.32
CA VAL A 224 13.07 9.88 16.54
C VAL A 224 13.61 8.99 15.43
N ALA A 225 12.87 7.96 15.01
CA ALA A 225 13.27 7.08 13.91
C ALA A 225 13.51 7.86 12.60
N SER A 226 12.63 8.83 12.29
CA SER A 226 12.79 9.67 11.10
C SER A 226 14.01 10.60 11.18
N LEU A 227 14.33 11.12 12.37
CA LEU A 227 15.55 11.89 12.60
C LEU A 227 16.79 11.02 12.37
N VAL A 228 16.83 9.82 12.97
CA VAL A 228 17.93 8.84 12.77
C VAL A 228 18.08 8.48 11.31
N GLU A 229 16.97 8.24 10.59
CA GLU A 229 16.98 7.92 9.17
C GLU A 229 17.66 8.99 8.32
N ARG A 230 17.44 10.26 8.66
CA ARG A 230 17.97 11.41 7.93
C ARG A 230 19.42 11.78 8.30
N GLU A 231 19.89 11.30 9.44
CA GLU A 231 21.25 11.60 9.94
C GLU A 231 22.25 10.49 9.64
N VAL A 232 21.82 9.22 9.56
CA VAL A 232 22.73 8.08 9.58
C VAL A 232 22.76 7.36 8.24
N VAL A 233 23.95 7.26 7.66
CA VAL A 233 24.22 6.45 6.47
C VAL A 233 24.66 5.03 6.85
N VAL A 234 25.40 4.86 7.94
CA VAL A 234 26.01 3.59 8.36
C VAL A 234 25.17 2.92 9.44
N ASP A 235 24.54 1.80 9.12
CA ASP A 235 23.56 1.11 9.98
C ASP A 235 24.00 0.89 11.44
N LYS A 236 25.30 0.54 11.65
CA LYS A 236 25.83 0.28 13.00
C LYS A 236 25.79 1.48 13.95
N GLU A 237 25.61 2.69 13.43
CA GLU A 237 25.56 3.93 14.23
C GLU A 237 24.14 4.39 14.56
N ARG A 238 23.08 3.80 13.94
CA ARG A 238 21.69 4.22 14.15
C ARG A 238 21.30 4.23 15.63
N SER A 239 21.60 3.16 16.36
CA SER A 239 21.30 3.07 17.79
C SER A 239 22.11 4.07 18.65
N MET A 240 23.32 4.40 18.23
CA MET A 240 24.17 5.39 18.92
C MET A 240 23.61 6.81 18.70
N VAL A 241 23.24 7.17 17.47
CA VAL A 241 22.64 8.48 17.16
C VAL A 241 21.28 8.61 17.84
N ALA A 242 20.45 7.56 17.87
CA ALA A 242 19.22 7.54 18.67
C ALA A 242 19.53 7.82 20.15
N GLY A 243 20.58 7.22 20.71
CA GLY A 243 21.04 7.46 22.07
C GLY A 243 21.41 8.94 22.33
N VAL A 244 22.12 9.58 21.38
CA VAL A 244 22.43 11.02 21.48
C VAL A 244 21.18 11.87 21.49
N ILE A 245 20.21 11.57 20.61
CA ILE A 245 18.94 12.31 20.58
C ILE A 245 18.24 12.22 21.94
N TYR A 246 18.06 11.02 22.48
CA TYR A 246 17.42 10.85 23.80
C TYR A 246 18.22 11.50 24.94
N ASN A 247 19.55 11.42 24.91
CA ASN A 247 20.40 12.08 25.93
C ASN A 247 20.23 13.60 25.91
N ARG A 248 20.14 14.23 24.71
CA ARG A 248 19.86 15.65 24.57
C ARG A 248 18.46 15.99 25.10
N LEU A 249 17.44 15.22 24.72
CA LEU A 249 16.06 15.42 25.23
C LEU A 249 16.02 15.35 26.76
N ALA A 250 16.66 14.36 27.37
CA ALA A 250 16.71 14.21 28.84
C ALA A 250 17.44 15.37 29.54
N LYS A 251 18.31 16.09 28.84
CA LYS A 251 19.02 17.28 29.36
C LYS A 251 18.41 18.62 28.92
N HIS A 252 17.23 18.61 28.30
CA HIS A 252 16.59 19.81 27.75
C HIS A 252 17.47 20.60 26.77
N MET A 253 18.30 19.88 26.02
CA MET A 253 19.13 20.46 24.97
C MET A 253 18.36 20.46 23.65
N LYS A 254 18.53 21.53 22.87
CA LYS A 254 18.04 21.57 21.48
C LYS A 254 18.69 20.45 20.67
N LEU A 255 17.93 19.84 19.77
CA LEU A 255 18.47 18.72 18.95
C LEU A 255 19.45 19.20 17.87
N GLU A 256 19.22 20.39 17.31
CA GLU A 256 20.08 21.04 16.31
C GLU A 256 20.37 20.14 15.10
N ILE A 257 19.30 19.54 14.56
CA ILE A 257 19.37 18.59 13.45
C ILE A 257 19.01 19.30 12.14
N ASP A 258 19.97 19.38 11.21
CA ASP A 258 19.82 20.06 9.92
C ASP A 258 18.64 19.55 9.09
N ALA A 259 18.37 18.24 9.13
CA ALA A 259 17.27 17.62 8.39
C ALA A 259 15.89 18.18 8.78
N THR A 260 15.71 18.66 10.01
CA THR A 260 14.47 19.29 10.47
C THR A 260 14.22 20.63 9.81
N VAL A 261 15.28 21.39 9.53
CA VAL A 261 15.20 22.65 8.78
C VAL A 261 14.97 22.38 7.30
N GLN A 262 15.69 21.39 6.73
CA GLN A 262 15.50 20.97 5.35
C GLN A 262 14.04 20.54 5.05
N TYR A 263 13.39 19.89 6.01
CA TYR A 263 12.01 19.41 5.87
C TYR A 263 11.00 20.54 5.67
N VAL A 264 11.22 21.69 6.32
CA VAL A 264 10.29 22.84 6.25
C VAL A 264 10.65 23.86 5.18
N LEU A 265 11.74 23.67 4.46
CA LEU A 265 12.07 24.51 3.32
C LEU A 265 11.25 24.11 2.09
N ASP A 266 10.76 25.08 1.34
CA ASP A 266 10.05 24.85 0.08
C ASP A 266 10.90 24.05 -0.93
N LYS A 267 12.20 24.35 -0.94
CA LYS A 267 13.19 23.64 -1.75
C LYS A 267 14.38 23.25 -0.86
N PRO A 268 14.69 21.96 -0.75
CA PRO A 268 15.90 21.52 -0.06
C PRO A 268 17.15 22.19 -0.65
N LYS A 269 18.11 22.54 0.22
CA LYS A 269 19.38 23.15 -0.17
C LYS A 269 20.47 22.12 -0.06
N GLU A 270 21.44 22.13 -0.97
CA GLU A 270 22.62 21.27 -0.88
C GLU A 270 23.42 21.55 0.41
N ARG A 271 23.46 22.82 0.83
CA ARG A 271 24.11 23.25 2.07
C ARG A 271 23.26 24.30 2.77
N LEU A 272 22.97 24.05 4.04
CA LEU A 272 22.36 25.06 4.92
C LEU A 272 23.44 26.04 5.41
N LEU A 273 23.07 27.32 5.43
CA LEU A 273 23.87 28.37 6.06
C LEU A 273 23.36 28.61 7.48
N ASN A 274 24.22 29.18 8.36
CA ASN A 274 23.81 29.53 9.71
C ASN A 274 22.58 30.48 9.76
N SER A 275 22.41 31.32 8.73
CA SER A 275 21.21 32.15 8.54
C SER A 275 19.97 31.29 8.32
N ASP A 276 20.06 30.22 7.52
CA ASP A 276 18.93 29.35 7.24
C ASP A 276 18.46 28.61 8.50
N LEU A 277 19.42 28.13 9.31
CA LEU A 277 19.16 27.39 10.55
C LEU A 277 18.35 28.21 11.57
N ARG A 278 18.45 29.54 11.53
CA ARG A 278 17.84 30.43 12.53
C ARG A 278 16.72 31.33 11.98
N SER A 279 16.52 31.40 10.67
CA SER A 279 15.52 32.25 10.04
C SER A 279 14.18 31.58 9.82
N VAL A 280 14.14 30.25 9.77
CA VAL A 280 12.90 29.50 9.50
C VAL A 280 12.15 29.29 10.82
N ASP A 281 11.15 30.12 11.07
CA ASP A 281 10.28 29.95 12.24
C ASP A 281 9.24 28.87 11.98
N SER A 282 9.54 27.66 12.46
CA SER A 282 8.68 26.49 12.34
C SER A 282 8.83 25.62 13.59
N PRO A 283 7.76 25.02 14.09
CA PRO A 283 7.83 24.10 15.22
C PRO A 283 8.69 22.84 14.94
N TYR A 284 9.01 22.59 13.68
CA TYR A 284 9.96 21.55 13.28
C TYR A 284 11.42 21.98 13.44
N ASN A 285 11.73 23.28 13.51
CA ASN A 285 13.11 23.76 13.57
C ASN A 285 13.74 23.48 14.94
N THR A 286 14.51 22.43 15.04
CA THR A 286 15.20 21.99 16.28
C THR A 286 16.39 22.86 16.68
N TYR A 287 16.76 23.88 15.90
CA TYR A 287 17.66 24.96 16.30
C TYR A 287 16.99 26.06 17.11
N LEU A 288 15.67 26.26 16.89
CA LEU A 288 14.89 27.28 17.58
C LEU A 288 14.14 26.72 18.78
N TYR A 289 13.57 25.53 18.66
CA TYR A 289 12.71 24.93 19.65
C TYR A 289 13.35 23.71 20.31
N GLU A 290 13.13 23.57 21.61
CA GLU A 290 13.56 22.41 22.39
C GLU A 290 12.57 21.25 22.22
N GLY A 291 13.05 20.03 22.46
CA GLY A 291 12.24 18.82 22.38
C GLY A 291 12.18 18.24 20.98
N LEU A 292 11.28 17.28 20.79
CA LEU A 292 11.00 16.69 19.48
C LEU A 292 10.17 17.66 18.62
N PRO A 293 10.36 17.63 17.30
CA PRO A 293 9.41 18.28 16.39
C PRO A 293 8.01 17.65 16.53
N PRO A 294 6.95 18.29 16.01
CA PRO A 294 5.56 17.83 16.16
C PRO A 294 5.31 16.40 15.66
N GLY A 295 6.09 15.94 14.71
CA GLY A 295 5.98 14.61 14.12
C GLY A 295 7.21 14.27 13.27
N PRO A 296 7.19 13.10 12.62
CA PRO A 296 8.25 12.66 11.72
C PRO A 296 8.53 13.64 10.59
N ILE A 297 9.75 13.57 10.03
CA ILE A 297 10.20 14.41 8.90
C ILE A 297 10.51 13.60 7.64
N ALA A 298 10.36 12.28 7.69
CA ALA A 298 10.55 11.35 6.58
C ALA A 298 10.04 9.96 6.97
N ALA A 299 9.88 9.08 5.99
CA ALA A 299 9.57 7.66 6.21
C ALA A 299 10.82 6.92 6.69
N PRO A 300 10.86 6.43 7.94
CA PRO A 300 12.00 5.70 8.46
C PRO A 300 12.02 4.25 7.98
N SER A 301 13.23 3.70 7.81
CA SER A 301 13.45 2.27 7.64
C SER A 301 13.12 1.51 8.94
N LEU A 302 12.90 0.19 8.81
CA LEU A 302 12.72 -0.68 9.98
C LEU A 302 13.92 -0.58 10.94
N LYS A 303 15.14 -0.50 10.41
CA LYS A 303 16.36 -0.37 11.20
C LYS A 303 16.40 0.91 12.04
N SER A 304 15.91 2.02 11.51
CA SER A 304 15.81 3.27 12.26
C SER A 304 14.72 3.21 13.34
N ILE A 305 13.60 2.54 13.08
CA ILE A 305 12.56 2.30 14.07
C ILE A 305 13.10 1.42 15.22
N GLU A 306 13.78 0.33 14.91
CA GLU A 306 14.39 -0.54 15.90
C GLU A 306 15.48 0.19 16.71
N ALA A 307 16.29 1.01 16.06
CA ALA A 307 17.32 1.82 16.73
C ALA A 307 16.72 2.87 17.67
N ALA A 308 15.64 3.51 17.29
CA ALA A 308 14.91 4.44 18.14
C ALA A 308 14.22 3.74 19.33
N LEU A 309 13.71 2.52 19.11
CA LEU A 309 13.08 1.71 20.16
C LEU A 309 14.12 1.16 21.16
N ALA A 310 15.32 0.81 20.69
CA ALA A 310 16.43 0.24 21.48
C ALA A 310 17.73 1.02 21.25
N PRO A 311 17.81 2.30 21.70
CA PRO A 311 19.02 3.11 21.54
C PRO A 311 20.19 2.55 22.35
N ALA A 312 21.41 2.79 21.84
CA ALA A 312 22.60 2.41 22.58
C ALA A 312 22.73 3.22 23.87
N ALA A 313 23.01 2.54 24.97
CA ALA A 313 23.32 3.19 26.24
C ALA A 313 24.69 3.90 26.12
N SER A 314 24.68 5.23 26.17
CA SER A 314 25.87 6.05 26.10
C SER A 314 25.66 7.39 26.81
N GLU A 315 26.73 8.12 27.02
CA GLU A 315 26.68 9.49 27.57
C GLU A 315 26.97 10.54 26.48
N TYR A 316 26.98 10.12 25.20
CA TYR A 316 27.27 11.04 24.12
C TYR A 316 26.13 12.06 23.93
N LEU A 317 26.53 13.31 23.68
CA LEU A 317 25.64 14.46 23.45
C LEU A 317 25.87 15.08 22.08
N PHE A 318 26.98 14.75 21.41
CA PHE A 318 27.38 15.35 20.16
C PHE A 318 27.91 14.28 19.20
N TYR A 319 27.72 14.54 17.92
CA TYR A 319 28.35 13.81 16.84
C TYR A 319 28.70 14.75 15.69
N VAL A 320 29.65 14.38 14.88
CA VAL A 320 30.00 15.05 13.63
C VAL A 320 30.43 14.02 12.60
N THR A 321 29.93 14.14 11.39
CA THR A 321 30.27 13.23 10.29
C THR A 321 31.77 13.31 9.96
N LYS A 322 32.42 12.18 9.82
CA LYS A 322 33.76 12.07 9.27
C LYS A 322 33.77 12.49 7.81
N LYS A 323 34.76 13.26 7.40
CA LYS A 323 34.92 13.69 6.01
C LYS A 323 35.93 12.81 5.23
N ASP A 324 36.01 11.54 5.58
CA ASP A 324 36.82 10.53 4.92
C ASP A 324 36.08 9.67 3.89
N GLY A 325 34.84 10.02 3.62
CA GLY A 325 33.95 9.28 2.71
C GLY A 325 33.29 8.04 3.30
N SER A 326 33.56 7.69 4.58
CA SER A 326 32.96 6.51 5.24
C SER A 326 31.48 6.69 5.59
N GLY A 327 31.02 7.94 5.73
CA GLY A 327 29.69 8.27 6.24
C GLY A 327 29.54 8.03 7.75
N GLU A 328 30.61 7.66 8.45
CA GLU A 328 30.62 7.45 9.90
C GLU A 328 30.73 8.76 10.67
N HIS A 329 30.48 8.70 11.99
CA HIS A 329 30.55 9.85 12.89
C HIS A 329 31.63 9.71 13.93
N LEU A 330 32.07 10.85 14.43
CA LEU A 330 32.87 11.00 15.66
C LEU A 330 31.91 11.46 16.76
N PHE A 331 31.81 10.68 17.83
CA PHE A 331 30.91 10.96 18.96
C PHE A 331 31.71 11.65 20.10
N ALA A 332 31.02 12.52 20.86
CA ALA A 332 31.60 13.23 21.98
C ALA A 332 30.60 13.39 23.14
N LYS A 333 31.09 13.41 24.38
CA LYS A 333 30.31 13.64 25.59
C LYS A 333 30.23 15.12 25.93
N THR A 334 31.30 15.87 25.60
CA THR A 334 31.41 17.29 25.94
C THR A 334 31.57 18.15 24.69
N TYR A 335 31.20 19.42 24.79
CA TYR A 335 31.37 20.36 23.69
C TYR A 335 32.84 20.56 23.31
N ALA A 336 33.77 20.51 24.31
CA ALA A 336 35.20 20.60 24.05
C ALA A 336 35.72 19.43 23.21
N GLU A 337 35.24 18.20 23.48
CA GLU A 337 35.54 17.03 22.65
C GLU A 337 34.95 17.17 21.26
N HIS A 338 33.69 17.68 21.16
CA HIS A 338 33.05 17.90 19.89
C HIS A 338 33.84 18.88 19.00
N LEU A 339 34.34 19.98 19.55
CA LEU A 339 35.19 20.90 18.80
C LEU A 339 36.44 20.22 18.25
N LYS A 340 37.11 19.35 19.05
CA LYS A 340 38.24 18.55 18.57
C LYS A 340 37.85 17.59 17.47
N ASN A 341 36.69 16.97 17.58
CA ASN A 341 36.16 16.07 16.55
C ASN A 341 35.85 16.81 15.25
N ILE A 342 35.37 18.05 15.32
CA ILE A 342 35.18 18.91 14.13
C ILE A 342 36.51 19.17 13.42
N GLU A 343 37.59 19.53 14.16
CA GLU A 343 38.90 19.74 13.56
C GLU A 343 39.48 18.44 12.99
N THR A 344 39.29 17.33 13.70
CA THR A 344 39.67 15.99 13.19
C THR A 344 38.95 15.66 11.89
N SER A 345 37.63 15.89 11.85
CA SER A 345 36.83 15.66 10.64
C SER A 345 37.29 16.53 9.46
N LYS A 346 37.61 17.80 9.70
CA LYS A 346 38.18 18.68 8.66
C LYS A 346 39.46 18.17 8.10
N ALA A 347 40.43 17.75 8.99
CA ALA A 347 41.72 17.21 8.59
C ALA A 347 41.58 15.87 7.80
N MET A 348 40.48 15.14 7.93
CA MET A 348 40.21 13.94 7.13
C MET A 348 39.84 14.28 5.69
N ALA A 349 39.22 15.45 5.45
CA ALA A 349 38.80 15.90 4.11
C ALA A 349 40.02 16.33 3.24
N GLU A 350 41.16 16.60 3.86
CA GLU A 350 42.38 17.08 3.18
C GLU A 350 43.31 15.94 2.76
N LYS A 351 42.98 14.70 3.11
CA LYS A 351 43.73 13.49 2.75
C LYS A 351 43.05 12.74 1.61
#